data_e7d310cda3a04f1c207d0a9fe2b3ed27
#
_entry.id   e7d310cda3a04f1c207d0a9fe2b3ed27
#
_cell.length_a   1.000
_cell.length_b   1.000
_cell.length_c   1.000
_cell.angle_alpha   90.00
_cell.angle_beta   90.00
_cell.angle_gamma   90.00
#
_symmetry.space_group_name_H-M   'P 1'
#
loop_
_entity.id
_entity.type
_entity.pdbx_description
1 polymer ?
#
loop_
_entity_poly.entity_id
_entity_poly.type
_entity_poly.pdbx_seq_one_letter_code
_entity_poly.pdbx_strand_id
1 'polypeptide(L)'
;IAVWSNNPNVDAVGACVGMNGSRVNAIVDELRGEKIDIVNWDENPGNLIQNALSPAKIVAVFADPDERTAKVVVPDYQLSLAIGKEGQNARLAARLTGYKIDIKSETQAKDAPGFRYEDYLDDGYDDEEEEYEDDYEEGAEEALEDTQEPAAAEEDGEGSDE
;
A
#
# COMPACT_ATOMS: atom_id res chain seq x y z
N ILE A 1 6.00 -7.37 11.54
CA ILE A 1 5.33 -8.36 12.40
C ILE A 1 3.92 -8.63 11.91
N ALA A 2 3.43 -9.87 12.07
CA ALA A 2 2.05 -10.23 11.75
C ALA A 2 1.24 -10.37 13.03
N VAL A 3 0.04 -9.80 13.04
CA VAL A 3 -0.85 -9.74 14.21
C VAL A 3 -2.27 -10.17 13.84
N TRP A 4 -2.99 -10.77 14.80
CA TRP A 4 -4.40 -11.11 14.64
C TRP A 4 -5.15 -10.93 15.97
N SER A 5 -6.47 -10.96 15.93
CA SER A 5 -7.33 -10.94 17.11
C SER A 5 -8.30 -12.12 17.13
N ASN A 6 -8.49 -12.71 18.27
CA ASN A 6 -9.55 -13.72 18.50
C ASN A 6 -10.96 -13.09 18.50
N ASN A 7 -11.06 -11.78 18.64
CA ASN A 7 -12.31 -11.05 18.57
C ASN A 7 -12.46 -10.39 17.20
N PRO A 8 -13.46 -10.77 16.38
CA PRO A 8 -13.65 -10.25 15.03
C PRO A 8 -13.97 -8.74 14.98
N ASN A 9 -14.40 -8.16 16.10
CA ASN A 9 -14.69 -6.73 16.21
C ASN A 9 -13.46 -5.88 16.53
N VAL A 10 -12.28 -6.49 16.68
CA VAL A 10 -11.03 -5.79 17.00
C VAL A 10 -10.15 -5.74 15.76
N ASP A 11 -9.83 -4.53 15.31
CA ASP A 11 -8.77 -4.29 14.34
C ASP A 11 -7.41 -4.48 15.01
N ALA A 12 -6.77 -5.63 14.76
CA ALA A 12 -5.51 -5.99 15.40
C ALA A 12 -4.37 -5.04 14.99
N VAL A 13 -4.30 -4.67 13.71
CA VAL A 13 -3.27 -3.76 13.18
C VAL A 13 -3.47 -2.36 13.75
N GLY A 14 -4.69 -1.82 13.65
CA GLY A 14 -5.01 -0.49 14.18
C GLY A 14 -4.77 -0.40 15.69
N ALA A 15 -5.07 -1.46 16.45
CA ALA A 15 -4.80 -1.53 17.87
C ALA A 15 -3.30 -1.48 18.20
N CYS A 16 -2.45 -2.10 17.40
CA CYS A 16 -0.99 -2.06 17.57
C CYS A 16 -0.39 -0.72 17.12
N VAL A 17 -0.87 -0.16 16.01
CA VAL A 17 -0.40 1.13 15.48
C VAL A 17 -0.80 2.27 16.42
N GLY A 18 -2.04 2.25 16.89
CA GLY A 18 -2.60 3.32 17.71
C GLY A 18 -2.95 4.59 16.91
N MET A 19 -3.62 5.52 17.55
CA MET A 19 -4.01 6.78 16.93
C MET A 19 -2.78 7.54 16.42
N ASN A 20 -2.76 7.89 15.12
CA ASN A 20 -1.63 8.55 14.45
C ASN A 20 -0.27 7.86 14.67
N GLY A 21 -0.28 6.55 14.84
CA GLY A 21 0.95 5.78 15.05
C GLY A 21 1.54 5.90 16.46
N SER A 22 0.80 6.41 17.44
CA SER A 22 1.33 6.72 18.77
C SER A 22 1.94 5.52 19.49
N ARG A 23 1.34 4.34 19.34
CA ARG A 23 1.83 3.11 19.99
C ARG A 23 3.06 2.55 19.28
N VAL A 24 2.98 2.41 17.94
CA VAL A 24 4.12 1.87 17.17
C VAL A 24 5.33 2.81 17.25
N ASN A 25 5.12 4.15 17.21
CA ASN A 25 6.21 5.10 17.28
C ASN A 25 6.92 5.07 18.64
N ALA A 26 6.20 4.86 19.74
CA ALA A 26 6.82 4.69 21.05
C ALA A 26 7.78 3.48 21.08
N ILE A 27 7.43 2.39 20.38
CA ILE A 27 8.32 1.22 20.26
C ILE A 27 9.49 1.51 19.31
N VAL A 28 9.24 2.22 18.21
CA VAL A 28 10.29 2.63 17.26
C VAL A 28 11.33 3.52 17.95
N ASP A 29 10.90 4.42 18.83
CA ASP A 29 11.80 5.29 19.61
C ASP A 29 12.64 4.46 20.60
N GLU A 30 12.04 3.50 21.29
CA GLU A 30 12.76 2.56 22.17
C GLU A 30 13.80 1.73 21.39
N LEU A 31 13.49 1.35 20.16
CA LEU A 31 14.37 0.62 19.24
C LEU A 31 15.34 1.56 18.50
N ARG A 32 15.51 2.80 18.93
CA ARG A 32 16.43 3.79 18.35
C ARG A 32 16.16 4.10 16.87
N GLY A 33 14.90 4.12 16.48
CA GLY A 33 14.45 4.50 15.15
C GLY A 33 14.30 3.34 14.16
N GLU A 34 14.41 2.08 14.60
CA GLU A 34 14.13 0.92 13.76
C GLU A 34 12.64 0.91 13.39
N LYS A 35 12.35 0.90 12.09
CA LYS A 35 10.97 0.90 11.59
C LYS A 35 10.33 -0.47 11.77
N ILE A 36 9.03 -0.45 12.10
CA ILE A 36 8.23 -1.66 12.30
C ILE A 36 7.07 -1.63 11.32
N ASP A 37 6.97 -2.65 10.48
CA ASP A 37 5.80 -2.91 9.65
C ASP A 37 4.89 -3.91 10.37
N ILE A 38 3.60 -3.54 10.50
CA ILE A 38 2.58 -4.36 11.15
C ILE A 38 1.54 -4.75 10.10
N VAL A 39 1.36 -6.05 9.92
CA VAL A 39 0.44 -6.61 8.92
C VAL A 39 -0.55 -7.56 9.57
N ASN A 40 -1.70 -7.78 8.92
CA ASN A 40 -2.64 -8.80 9.36
C ASN A 40 -2.05 -10.20 9.14
N TRP A 41 -2.11 -11.02 10.17
CA TRP A 41 -1.81 -12.44 10.05
C TRP A 41 -3.01 -13.17 9.42
N ASP A 42 -2.73 -14.16 8.60
CA ASP A 42 -3.73 -15.02 7.98
C ASP A 42 -3.23 -16.47 8.00
N GLU A 43 -4.14 -17.42 8.19
CA GLU A 43 -3.82 -18.84 8.15
C GLU A 43 -3.47 -19.31 6.74
N ASN A 44 -4.11 -18.70 5.73
CA ASN A 44 -3.77 -18.95 4.34
C ASN A 44 -2.43 -18.27 3.99
N PRO A 45 -1.42 -19.05 3.58
CA PRO A 45 -0.10 -18.50 3.27
C PRO A 45 -0.11 -17.50 2.11
N GLY A 46 -1.01 -17.65 1.14
CA GLY A 46 -1.17 -16.70 0.05
C GLY A 46 -1.62 -15.33 0.54
N ASN A 47 -2.63 -15.29 1.40
CA ASN A 47 -3.11 -14.06 2.03
C ASN A 47 -2.04 -13.43 2.92
N LEU A 48 -1.34 -14.22 3.72
CA LEU A 48 -0.27 -13.71 4.58
C LEU A 48 0.87 -13.09 3.76
N ILE A 49 1.25 -13.72 2.64
CA ILE A 49 2.25 -13.17 1.71
C ILE A 49 1.77 -11.86 1.09
N GLN A 50 0.51 -11.81 0.66
CA GLN A 50 -0.11 -10.59 0.13
C GLN A 50 -0.09 -9.45 1.17
N ASN A 51 -0.49 -9.74 2.41
CA ASN A 51 -0.45 -8.77 3.50
C ASN A 51 0.98 -8.30 3.80
N ALA A 52 1.96 -9.20 3.76
CA ALA A 52 3.36 -8.90 4.02
C ALA A 52 4.02 -8.02 2.94
N LEU A 53 3.50 -8.03 1.71
CA LEU A 53 3.97 -7.21 0.60
C LEU A 53 3.21 -5.87 0.49
N SER A 54 2.25 -5.61 1.36
CA SER A 54 1.56 -4.31 1.43
C SER A 54 2.60 -3.17 1.57
N PRO A 55 2.39 -2.01 0.94
CA PRO A 55 1.20 -1.55 0.23
C PRO A 55 1.17 -1.89 -1.27
N ALA A 56 2.07 -2.75 -1.78
CA ALA A 56 2.04 -3.15 -3.18
C ALA A 56 0.75 -3.92 -3.49
N LYS A 57 0.12 -3.58 -4.62
CA LYS A 57 -1.03 -4.32 -5.13
C LYS A 57 -0.55 -5.63 -5.75
N ILE A 58 -1.19 -6.71 -5.39
CA ILE A 58 -0.86 -8.06 -5.87
C ILE A 58 -2.00 -8.51 -6.79
N VAL A 59 -1.64 -9.05 -7.94
CA VAL A 59 -2.59 -9.67 -8.89
C VAL A 59 -2.89 -11.09 -8.48
N ALA A 60 -1.84 -11.88 -8.19
CA ALA A 60 -2.00 -13.28 -7.79
C ALA A 60 -0.85 -13.75 -6.91
N VAL A 61 -1.15 -14.68 -6.00
CA VAL A 61 -0.17 -15.38 -5.17
C VAL A 61 -0.40 -16.89 -5.27
N PHE A 62 0.63 -17.61 -5.66
CA PHE A 62 0.64 -19.08 -5.75
C PHE A 62 1.63 -19.61 -4.74
N ALA A 63 1.13 -20.06 -3.60
CA ALA A 63 1.94 -20.62 -2.53
C ALA A 63 1.88 -22.14 -2.55
N ASP A 64 3.04 -22.77 -2.57
CA ASP A 64 3.21 -24.21 -2.41
C ASP A 64 3.63 -24.50 -0.95
N PRO A 65 2.74 -25.09 -0.14
CA PRO A 65 3.04 -25.37 1.26
C PRO A 65 4.09 -26.48 1.44
N ASP A 66 4.18 -27.42 0.51
CA ASP A 66 5.07 -28.57 0.59
C ASP A 66 6.52 -28.16 0.35
N GLU A 67 6.75 -27.36 -0.70
CA GLU A 67 8.07 -26.84 -1.03
C GLU A 67 8.41 -25.54 -0.27
N ARG A 68 7.45 -24.93 0.37
CA ARG A 68 7.57 -23.59 0.98
C ARG A 68 8.06 -22.53 0.00
N THR A 69 7.54 -22.59 -1.21
CA THR A 69 7.80 -21.62 -2.26
C THR A 69 6.54 -20.83 -2.57
N ALA A 70 6.68 -19.60 -3.02
CA ALA A 70 5.56 -18.79 -3.46
C ALA A 70 5.95 -17.96 -4.68
N LYS A 71 5.06 -17.94 -5.67
CA LYS A 71 5.16 -17.08 -6.85
C LYS A 71 4.13 -15.97 -6.69
N VAL A 72 4.57 -14.74 -6.86
CA VAL A 72 3.74 -13.55 -6.71
C VAL A 72 3.77 -12.76 -8.00
N VAL A 73 2.58 -12.45 -8.52
CA VAL A 73 2.41 -11.63 -9.71
C VAL A 73 1.89 -10.26 -9.30
N VAL A 74 2.54 -9.22 -9.80
CA VAL A 74 2.18 -7.83 -9.54
C VAL A 74 2.05 -7.07 -10.85
N PRO A 75 1.26 -5.99 -10.92
CA PRO A 75 1.27 -5.10 -12.07
C PRO A 75 2.69 -4.56 -12.32
N ASP A 76 3.05 -4.33 -13.59
CA ASP A 76 4.41 -3.90 -13.94
C ASP A 76 4.88 -2.67 -13.15
N TYR A 77 3.99 -1.69 -12.96
CA TYR A 77 4.28 -0.46 -12.21
C TYR A 77 4.42 -0.67 -10.69
N GLN A 78 4.01 -1.83 -10.15
CA GLN A 78 4.11 -2.16 -8.72
C GLN A 78 5.35 -3.00 -8.39
N LEU A 79 6.05 -3.53 -9.39
CA LEU A 79 7.16 -4.46 -9.18
C LEU A 79 8.24 -3.89 -8.26
N SER A 80 8.67 -2.65 -8.50
CA SER A 80 9.68 -1.99 -7.67
C SER A 80 9.22 -1.78 -6.24
N LEU A 81 7.93 -1.50 -6.02
CA LEU A 81 7.35 -1.33 -4.69
C LEU A 81 7.27 -2.66 -3.95
N ALA A 82 6.82 -3.73 -4.62
CA ALA A 82 6.73 -5.06 -4.04
C ALA A 82 8.10 -5.61 -3.62
N ILE A 83 9.12 -5.44 -4.46
CA ILE A 83 10.49 -5.84 -4.15
C ILE A 83 11.08 -4.95 -3.05
N GLY A 84 10.83 -3.64 -3.11
CA GLY A 84 11.39 -2.63 -2.24
C GLY A 84 12.84 -2.30 -2.56
N LYS A 85 13.37 -1.27 -1.87
CA LYS A 85 14.76 -0.85 -2.02
C LYS A 85 15.70 -2.01 -1.66
N GLU A 86 16.60 -2.38 -2.57
CA GLU A 86 17.56 -3.48 -2.39
C GLU A 86 16.91 -4.83 -2.05
N GLY A 87 15.63 -5.03 -2.43
CA GLY A 87 14.89 -6.24 -2.14
C GLY A 87 14.44 -6.37 -0.68
N GLN A 88 14.36 -5.27 0.05
CA GLN A 88 14.05 -5.27 1.48
C GLN A 88 12.65 -5.82 1.77
N ASN A 89 11.63 -5.37 1.04
CA ASN A 89 10.25 -5.82 1.26
C ASN A 89 10.09 -7.31 0.97
N ALA A 90 10.60 -7.77 -0.17
CA ALA A 90 10.58 -9.19 -0.53
C ALA A 90 11.29 -10.07 0.52
N ARG A 91 12.43 -9.60 1.03
CA ARG A 91 13.21 -10.33 2.04
C ARG A 91 12.51 -10.37 3.38
N LEU A 92 11.88 -9.27 3.80
CA LEU A 92 11.11 -9.23 5.05
C LEU A 92 9.86 -10.11 4.96
N ALA A 93 9.13 -10.07 3.85
CA ALA A 93 7.99 -10.95 3.59
C ALA A 93 8.41 -12.42 3.64
N ALA A 94 9.52 -12.79 2.98
CA ALA A 94 10.02 -14.16 3.00
C ALA A 94 10.40 -14.62 4.42
N ARG A 95 11.03 -13.77 5.22
CA ARG A 95 11.37 -14.09 6.62
C ARG A 95 10.15 -14.22 7.52
N LEU A 96 9.16 -13.35 7.32
CA LEU A 96 7.93 -13.35 8.12
C LEU A 96 7.10 -14.60 7.86
N THR A 97 6.95 -14.97 6.59
CA THR A 97 6.08 -16.08 6.17
C THR A 97 6.77 -17.45 6.19
N GLY A 98 8.10 -17.46 6.11
CA GLY A 98 8.88 -18.68 5.99
C GLY A 98 8.85 -19.30 4.59
N TYR A 99 8.40 -18.53 3.57
CA TYR A 99 8.36 -18.95 2.18
C TYR A 99 9.49 -18.31 1.37
N LYS A 100 9.98 -19.04 0.38
CA LYS A 100 10.84 -18.47 -0.67
C LYS A 100 9.93 -17.79 -1.69
N ILE A 101 9.96 -16.48 -1.73
CA ILE A 101 9.05 -15.67 -2.56
C ILE A 101 9.76 -15.23 -3.84
N ASP A 102 9.16 -15.54 -5.00
CA ASP A 102 9.56 -15.08 -6.33
C ASP A 102 8.51 -14.07 -6.83
N ILE A 103 8.91 -12.81 -6.96
CA ILE A 103 8.02 -11.71 -7.38
C ILE A 103 8.30 -11.38 -8.83
N LYS A 104 7.26 -11.41 -9.67
CA LYS A 104 7.31 -11.08 -11.10
C LYS A 104 6.24 -10.09 -11.46
N SER A 105 6.53 -9.26 -12.44
CA SER A 105 5.49 -8.46 -13.07
C SER A 105 4.61 -9.32 -13.99
N GLU A 106 3.43 -8.82 -14.33
CA GLU A 106 2.52 -9.50 -15.28
C GLU A 106 3.22 -9.81 -16.60
N THR A 107 4.00 -8.86 -17.15
CA THR A 107 4.78 -9.08 -18.37
C THR A 107 5.83 -10.18 -18.18
N GLN A 108 6.59 -10.15 -17.09
CA GLN A 108 7.60 -11.17 -16.80
C GLN A 108 6.98 -12.54 -16.51
N ALA A 109 5.80 -12.60 -15.90
CA ALA A 109 5.09 -13.84 -15.63
C ALA A 109 4.61 -14.53 -16.91
N LYS A 110 4.14 -13.76 -17.90
CA LYS A 110 3.73 -14.29 -19.21
C LYS A 110 4.88 -14.93 -19.98
N ASP A 111 6.09 -14.39 -19.86
CA ASP A 111 7.28 -14.84 -20.58
C ASP A 111 8.06 -15.95 -19.82
N ALA A 112 7.68 -16.27 -18.58
CA ALA A 112 8.43 -17.21 -17.76
C ALA A 112 8.10 -18.68 -18.11
N PRO A 113 9.07 -19.50 -18.53
CA PRO A 113 8.85 -20.91 -18.79
C PRO A 113 8.41 -21.64 -17.51
N GLY A 114 7.26 -22.32 -17.58
CA GLY A 114 6.69 -23.06 -16.45
C GLY A 114 5.83 -22.22 -15.49
N PHE A 115 5.58 -20.95 -15.81
CA PHE A 115 4.62 -20.12 -15.16
C PHE A 115 3.54 -19.71 -16.15
N ARG A 116 2.51 -20.53 -16.28
CA ARG A 116 1.34 -20.20 -17.09
C ARG A 116 0.31 -19.59 -16.15
N TYR A 117 0.31 -18.28 -16.11
CA TYR A 117 -0.64 -17.48 -15.38
C TYR A 117 -2.11 -17.85 -15.71
N GLU A 118 -2.35 -18.20 -16.97
CA GLU A 118 -3.65 -18.62 -17.49
C GLU A 118 -4.14 -19.94 -16.91
N ASP A 119 -3.25 -20.86 -16.53
CA ASP A 119 -3.60 -22.15 -15.92
C ASP A 119 -4.17 -21.99 -14.49
N TYR A 120 -4.04 -20.81 -13.90
CA TYR A 120 -4.48 -20.51 -12.54
C TYR A 120 -5.68 -19.55 -12.47
N LEU A 121 -6.10 -18.97 -13.60
CA LEU A 121 -7.29 -18.13 -13.68
C LEU A 121 -8.57 -18.94 -13.88
N ASP A 122 -8.48 -20.26 -14.17
CA ASP A 122 -9.63 -21.10 -14.53
C ASP A 122 -10.37 -21.71 -13.31
N ASP A 123 -9.93 -21.45 -12.08
CA ASP A 123 -10.62 -21.89 -10.87
C ASP A 123 -11.52 -20.79 -10.28
N GLY A 124 -12.52 -20.35 -11.06
CA GLY A 124 -13.80 -19.87 -10.52
C GLY A 124 -13.86 -18.49 -9.88
N TYR A 125 -13.09 -17.52 -10.37
CA TYR A 125 -13.49 -16.12 -10.17
C TYR A 125 -14.29 -15.68 -11.40
N ASP A 126 -15.62 -15.70 -11.28
CA ASP A 126 -16.50 -14.95 -12.15
C ASP A 126 -16.01 -13.49 -12.10
N ASP A 127 -15.53 -13.01 -13.25
CA ASP A 127 -15.33 -11.60 -13.54
C ASP A 127 -16.71 -10.94 -13.46
N GLU A 128 -17.17 -10.59 -12.27
CA GLU A 128 -18.09 -9.48 -12.16
C GLU A 128 -17.26 -8.23 -12.47
N GLU A 129 -17.26 -7.88 -13.77
CA GLU A 129 -16.87 -6.56 -14.23
C GLU A 129 -17.74 -5.55 -13.46
N GLU A 130 -17.26 -5.09 -12.31
CA GLU A 130 -17.72 -3.82 -11.76
C GLU A 130 -17.17 -2.75 -12.70
N GLU A 131 -18.03 -2.37 -13.68
CA GLU A 131 -17.90 -1.11 -14.41
C GLU A 131 -17.84 0.00 -13.35
N TYR A 132 -16.64 0.41 -13.00
CA TYR A 132 -16.45 1.71 -12.35
C TYR A 132 -16.68 2.74 -13.44
N GLU A 133 -17.92 3.24 -13.57
CA GLU A 133 -18.19 4.47 -14.27
C GLU A 133 -17.29 5.55 -13.66
N ASP A 134 -16.33 6.01 -14.45
CA ASP A 134 -15.55 7.21 -14.21
C ASP A 134 -16.50 8.42 -14.21
N ASP A 135 -17.10 8.68 -13.06
CA ASP A 135 -17.87 9.92 -12.82
C ASP A 135 -16.89 11.01 -12.37
N TYR A 136 -15.96 11.39 -13.26
CA TYR A 136 -15.27 12.67 -13.18
C TYR A 136 -16.08 13.73 -13.91
N GLU A 137 -17.23 14.11 -13.32
CA GLU A 137 -17.86 15.35 -13.73
C GLU A 137 -16.97 16.54 -13.37
N GLU A 138 -16.57 17.22 -14.43
CA GLU A 138 -16.42 18.65 -14.60
C GLU A 138 -16.86 19.47 -13.38
N GLY A 139 -15.90 19.96 -12.63
CA GLY A 139 -16.09 20.88 -11.51
C GLY A 139 -14.88 21.79 -11.32
N ALA A 140 -14.25 22.25 -12.41
CA ALA A 140 -13.12 23.16 -12.33
C ALA A 140 -13.16 24.26 -13.41
N GLU A 141 -14.30 24.89 -13.59
CA GLU A 141 -14.40 26.19 -14.28
C GLU A 141 -15.49 27.01 -13.62
N GLU A 142 -15.17 27.63 -12.49
CA GLU A 142 -15.83 28.88 -12.01
C GLU A 142 -15.19 29.34 -10.70
N ALA A 143 -14.00 29.89 -10.76
CA ALA A 143 -13.47 30.76 -9.71
C ALA A 143 -12.26 31.58 -10.17
N LEU A 144 -12.36 32.22 -11.32
CA LEU A 144 -11.41 33.24 -11.74
C LEU A 144 -12.13 34.40 -12.41
N GLU A 145 -12.99 35.09 -11.66
CA GLU A 145 -13.40 36.46 -11.96
C GLU A 145 -14.01 37.04 -10.68
N ASP A 146 -13.26 37.77 -9.94
CA ASP A 146 -13.58 39.04 -9.31
C ASP A 146 -12.61 39.38 -8.17
N THR A 147 -11.50 39.99 -8.51
CA THR A 147 -10.82 40.93 -7.63
C THR A 147 -10.26 42.04 -8.47
N GLN A 148 -11.15 42.97 -8.81
CA GLN A 148 -10.77 44.31 -9.17
C GLN A 148 -10.28 45.03 -7.92
N GLU A 149 -9.05 45.53 -8.00
CA GLU A 149 -8.59 46.67 -7.19
C GLU A 149 -9.59 47.83 -7.20
N PRO A 150 -9.54 48.64 -6.14
CA PRO A 150 -9.34 50.05 -6.43
C PRO A 150 -8.16 50.63 -5.67
N ALA A 151 -7.45 51.46 -6.45
CA ALA A 151 -6.33 52.31 -6.11
C ALA A 151 -6.64 53.37 -5.05
N ALA A 152 -5.54 53.73 -4.38
CA ALA A 152 -5.11 55.08 -3.97
C ALA A 152 -6.08 55.99 -3.23
N ALA A 153 -5.66 56.39 -2.05
CA ALA A 153 -5.63 57.81 -1.65
C ALA A 153 -4.56 58.02 -0.56
N GLU A 154 -3.65 58.88 -0.94
CA GLU A 154 -2.71 59.60 -0.09
C GLU A 154 -3.48 60.44 0.97
N GLU A 155 -2.92 60.67 2.12
CA GLU A 155 -2.65 62.01 2.67
C GLU A 155 -2.09 61.90 4.09
N ASP A 156 -0.87 62.39 4.23
CA ASP A 156 -0.38 63.41 5.13
C ASP A 156 -0.97 63.55 6.55
N GLY A 157 -0.07 63.67 7.49
CA GLY A 157 -0.39 64.20 8.83
C GLY A 157 0.74 64.11 9.83
N GLU A 158 1.65 65.03 9.73
CA GLU A 158 2.63 65.52 10.73
C GLU A 158 2.11 65.53 12.17
N GLY A 159 3.07 65.49 13.08
CA GLY A 159 2.92 66.18 14.38
C GLY A 159 3.46 65.37 15.54
N SER A 160 4.72 65.51 15.89
CA SER A 160 5.36 66.24 16.99
C SER A 160 4.97 65.84 18.43
N ASP A 161 6.10 65.68 19.17
CA ASP A 161 6.38 66.10 20.55
C ASP A 161 5.80 65.31 21.74
N GLU A 162 6.64 64.86 22.48
CA GLU A 162 7.28 64.95 23.86
C GLU A 162 7.70 63.61 24.39
#